data_21366886212129ec332c3a639aeff9da
#
_entry.id   21366886212129ec332c3a639aeff9da
#
_cell.length_a   1.000
_cell.length_b   1.000
_cell.length_c   1.000
_cell.angle_alpha   90.00
_cell.angle_beta   90.00
_cell.angle_gamma   90.00
#
_symmetry.space_group_name_H-M   'P 1'
#
loop_
_entity.id
_entity.type
_entity.pdbx_description
1 polymer ?
#
loop_
_entity_poly.entity_id
_entity_poly.type
_entity_poly.pdbx_seq_one_letter_code
_entity_poly.pdbx_strand_id
1 'polypeptide(L)'
;LGLKDIREEIVKKLLEGRIQHETTRSGDINEKNLLLVGKVSVEEVVELIKATKGPGFSTSKHHLDANIDVHVFKPKKGGITWYIKCYLIEPDIWFISVHH
;
A
#
# COMPACT_ATOMS: atom_id res chain seq x y z
N LEU A 1 -11.64 -7.13 10.69
CA LEU A 1 -11.84 -5.97 9.82
C LEU A 1 -11.85 -6.40 8.36
N GLY A 2 -12.85 -5.97 7.62
CA GLY A 2 -12.96 -6.26 6.21
C GLY A 2 -12.24 -5.25 5.33
N LEU A 3 -12.24 -5.52 4.03
CA LEU A 3 -11.61 -4.64 3.03
C LEU A 3 -12.08 -3.19 3.16
N LYS A 4 -13.37 -2.97 3.34
CA LYS A 4 -13.93 -1.62 3.42
C LYS A 4 -13.30 -0.82 4.57
N ASP A 5 -13.22 -1.40 5.75
CA ASP A 5 -12.70 -0.73 6.94
C ASP A 5 -11.20 -0.44 6.81
N ILE A 6 -10.45 -1.42 6.33
CA ILE A 6 -9.01 -1.29 6.11
C ILE A 6 -8.73 -0.22 5.07
N ARG A 7 -9.48 -0.22 3.98
CA ARG A 7 -9.33 0.75 2.90
C ARG A 7 -9.61 2.17 3.38
N GLU A 8 -10.66 2.37 4.16
CA GLU A 8 -11.00 3.68 4.72
C GLU A 8 -9.89 4.21 5.62
N GLU A 9 -9.34 3.35 6.46
CA GLU A 9 -8.25 3.71 7.37
C GLU A 9 -6.98 4.08 6.60
N ILE A 10 -6.63 3.31 5.58
CA ILE A 10 -5.47 3.57 4.74
C ILE A 10 -5.62 4.89 3.99
N VAL A 11 -6.77 5.12 3.36
CA VAL A 11 -7.03 6.36 2.62
C VAL A 11 -6.95 7.58 3.55
N LYS A 12 -7.51 7.46 4.75
CA LYS A 12 -7.45 8.54 5.73
C LYS A 12 -6.01 8.92 6.06
N LYS A 13 -5.16 7.92 6.35
CA LYS A 13 -3.75 8.17 6.69
C LYS A 13 -2.97 8.75 5.51
N LEU A 14 -3.25 8.29 4.30
CA LEU A 14 -2.65 8.83 3.09
C LEU A 14 -2.97 10.32 2.93
N LEU A 15 -4.25 10.68 3.09
CA LEU A 15 -4.70 12.06 2.94
C LEU A 15 -4.19 12.96 4.06
N GLU A 16 -3.91 12.40 5.23
CA GLU A 16 -3.32 13.13 6.36
C GLU A 16 -1.80 13.26 6.26
N GLY A 17 -1.18 12.62 5.28
CA GLY A 17 0.27 12.66 5.11
C GLY A 17 1.04 11.82 6.11
N ARG A 18 0.38 10.87 6.78
CA ARG A 18 1.01 9.97 7.77
C ARG A 18 1.63 8.78 7.08
N ILE A 19 2.62 9.05 6.23
CA ILE A 19 3.19 8.07 5.31
C ILE A 19 4.64 7.78 5.67
N GLN A 20 4.98 6.50 5.80
CA GLN A 20 6.33 6.01 5.99
C GLN A 20 6.63 4.96 4.92
N HIS A 21 7.90 4.71 4.68
CA HIS A 21 8.34 3.72 3.70
C HIS A 21 9.36 2.78 4.33
N GLU A 22 9.20 1.50 4.08
CA GLU A 22 10.16 0.50 4.52
C GLU A 22 11.35 0.51 3.56
N THR A 23 12.48 1.02 4.01
CA THR A 23 13.67 1.24 3.17
C THR A 23 14.85 0.35 3.52
N THR A 24 14.69 -0.59 4.44
CA THR A 24 15.76 -1.49 4.87
C THR A 24 16.08 -2.59 3.86
N ARG A 25 15.23 -2.77 2.85
CA ARG A 25 15.42 -3.78 1.83
C ARG A 25 16.47 -3.30 0.83
N SER A 26 17.46 -4.13 0.56
CA SER A 26 18.48 -3.83 -0.43
C SER A 26 17.92 -3.93 -1.85
N GLY A 27 18.49 -3.19 -2.79
CA GLY A 27 18.17 -3.28 -4.22
C GLY A 27 17.06 -2.34 -4.64
N ASP A 28 16.22 -2.74 -5.48
CA ASP A 28 15.28 -2.10 -6.40
C ASP A 28 14.20 -1.19 -5.80
N ILE A 29 14.51 -0.38 -4.78
CA ILE A 29 13.51 0.52 -4.19
C ILE A 29 12.92 1.47 -5.23
N ASN A 30 13.74 1.89 -6.21
CA ASN A 30 13.31 2.79 -7.27
C ASN A 30 12.29 2.15 -8.22
N GLU A 31 12.26 0.83 -8.29
CA GLU A 31 11.35 0.08 -9.14
C GLU A 31 10.15 -0.46 -8.36
N LYS A 32 10.33 -0.71 -7.06
CA LYS A 32 9.31 -1.37 -6.22
C LYS A 32 8.50 -0.42 -5.38
N ASN A 33 8.91 0.84 -5.26
CA ASN A 33 8.13 1.83 -4.52
C ASN A 33 8.06 3.14 -5.28
N LEU A 34 7.16 3.21 -6.25
CA LEU A 34 6.98 4.38 -7.10
C LEU A 34 6.46 5.59 -6.33
N LEU A 35 5.77 5.37 -5.21
CA LEU A 35 5.32 6.48 -4.36
C LEU A 35 6.53 7.16 -3.69
N LEU A 36 7.45 6.38 -3.16
CA LEU A 36 8.64 6.93 -2.50
C LEU A 36 9.49 7.75 -3.46
N VAL A 37 9.66 7.29 -4.68
CA VAL A 37 10.50 7.99 -5.67
C VAL A 37 9.76 9.07 -6.45
N GLY A 38 8.48 9.30 -6.15
CA GLY A 38 7.71 10.39 -6.73
C GLY A 38 7.19 10.15 -8.14
N LYS A 39 7.20 8.91 -8.63
CA LYS A 39 6.65 8.57 -9.96
C LYS A 39 5.15 8.37 -9.93
N VAL A 40 4.57 8.22 -8.75
CA VAL A 40 3.12 8.18 -8.54
C VAL A 40 2.80 9.06 -7.35
N SER A 41 1.68 9.77 -7.42
CA SER A 41 1.28 10.69 -6.36
C SER A 41 0.46 9.98 -5.28
N VAL A 42 0.33 10.64 -4.11
CA VAL A 42 -0.56 10.17 -3.04
C VAL A 42 -1.99 10.02 -3.57
N GLU A 43 -2.47 11.00 -4.34
CA GLU A 43 -3.81 10.99 -4.91
C GLU A 43 -4.02 9.79 -5.83
N GLU A 44 -3.02 9.44 -6.63
CA GLU A 44 -3.08 8.27 -7.51
C GLU A 44 -3.14 6.98 -6.69
N VAL A 45 -2.35 6.87 -5.62
CA VAL A 45 -2.39 5.70 -4.74
C VAL A 45 -3.76 5.58 -4.07
N VAL A 46 -4.33 6.69 -3.61
CA VAL A 46 -5.69 6.71 -3.03
C VAL A 46 -6.70 6.16 -4.04
N GLU A 47 -6.65 6.63 -5.29
CA GLU A 47 -7.56 6.16 -6.33
C GLU A 47 -7.40 4.66 -6.60
N LEU A 48 -6.15 4.18 -6.65
CA LEU A 48 -5.87 2.76 -6.85
C LEU A 48 -6.42 1.91 -5.72
N ILE A 49 -6.24 2.35 -4.48
CA ILE A 49 -6.75 1.63 -3.31
C ILE A 49 -8.28 1.61 -3.31
N LYS A 50 -8.91 2.75 -3.62
CA LYS A 50 -10.37 2.83 -3.72
C LYS A 50 -10.92 1.95 -4.84
N ALA A 51 -10.17 1.77 -5.92
CA ALA A 51 -10.60 0.95 -7.05
C ALA A 51 -10.40 -0.55 -6.82
N THR A 52 -9.68 -0.95 -5.78
CA THR A 52 -9.41 -2.36 -5.51
C THR A 52 -10.68 -3.07 -5.05
N LYS A 53 -11.02 -4.17 -5.73
CA LYS A 53 -12.16 -5.02 -5.40
C LYS A 53 -11.71 -6.19 -4.52
N GLY A 54 -12.67 -6.86 -3.87
CA GLY A 54 -12.39 -7.96 -2.96
C GLY A 54 -11.38 -8.99 -3.47
N PRO A 55 -11.52 -9.51 -4.71
CA PRO A 55 -10.54 -10.49 -5.24
C PRO A 55 -9.13 -9.94 -5.38
N GLY A 56 -8.95 -8.63 -5.47
CA GLY A 56 -7.64 -8.00 -5.56
C GLY A 56 -7.03 -7.62 -4.21
N PHE A 57 -7.68 -8.01 -3.13
CA PHE A 57 -7.22 -7.69 -1.78
C PHE A 57 -6.86 -8.94 -1.00
N SER A 58 -5.74 -8.90 -0.28
CA SER A 58 -5.36 -9.98 0.62
C SER A 58 -4.59 -9.44 1.83
N THR A 59 -4.52 -10.23 2.89
CA THR A 59 -3.80 -9.88 4.11
C THR A 59 -2.92 -11.07 4.51
N SER A 60 -1.68 -10.77 4.90
CA SER A 60 -0.74 -11.78 5.39
C SER A 60 0.04 -11.21 6.57
N LYS A 61 0.87 -12.02 7.21
CA LYS A 61 1.70 -11.56 8.31
C LYS A 61 2.99 -10.93 7.78
N HIS A 62 3.50 -9.92 8.47
CA HIS A 62 4.78 -9.32 8.16
C HIS A 62 5.88 -10.37 8.39
N HIS A 63 6.85 -10.45 7.48
CA HIS A 63 7.89 -11.49 7.56
C HIS A 63 8.83 -11.35 8.76
N LEU A 64 8.96 -10.14 9.32
CA LEU A 64 9.78 -9.89 10.50
C LEU A 64 8.99 -9.80 11.80
N ASP A 65 7.68 -9.61 11.73
CA ASP A 65 6.82 -9.47 12.91
C ASP A 65 5.42 -10.02 12.63
N ALA A 66 5.15 -11.20 13.13
CA ALA A 66 3.87 -11.88 12.92
C ALA A 66 2.67 -11.19 13.58
N ASN A 67 2.90 -10.17 14.42
CA ASN A 67 1.83 -9.39 15.02
C ASN A 67 1.35 -8.25 14.10
N ILE A 68 2.05 -8.03 12.99
CA ILE A 68 1.70 -6.99 12.02
C ILE A 68 1.03 -7.64 10.80
N ASP A 69 -0.17 -7.17 10.45
CA ASP A 69 -0.87 -7.60 9.26
C ASP A 69 -0.46 -6.73 8.07
N VAL A 70 -0.02 -7.37 7.00
CA VAL A 70 0.35 -6.71 5.76
C VAL A 70 -0.79 -6.84 4.77
N HIS A 71 -1.21 -5.72 4.21
CA HIS A 71 -2.31 -5.65 3.25
C HIS A 71 -1.78 -5.48 1.84
N VAL A 72 -2.29 -6.31 0.93
CA VAL A 72 -1.90 -6.28 -0.48
C VAL A 72 -3.10 -5.90 -1.32
N PHE A 73 -2.94 -4.87 -2.15
CA PHE A 73 -3.97 -4.39 -3.07
C PHE A 73 -3.47 -4.56 -4.50
N LYS A 74 -4.28 -5.19 -5.33
CA LYS A 74 -3.97 -5.43 -6.75
C LYS A 74 -5.05 -4.83 -7.63
N PRO A 75 -5.17 -3.49 -7.67
CA PRO A 75 -6.16 -2.85 -8.53
C PRO A 75 -5.72 -2.89 -9.98
N LYS A 76 -6.71 -2.89 -10.88
CA LYS A 76 -6.48 -2.81 -12.31
C LYS A 76 -7.00 -1.48 -12.82
N LYS A 77 -6.14 -0.70 -13.44
CA LYS A 77 -6.49 0.62 -13.97
C LYS A 77 -5.85 0.80 -15.34
N GLY A 78 -6.67 1.12 -16.34
CA GLY A 78 -6.18 1.34 -17.69
C GLY A 78 -5.48 0.13 -18.31
N GLY A 79 -5.92 -1.09 -17.97
CA GLY A 79 -5.30 -2.31 -18.44
C GLY A 79 -4.04 -2.72 -17.67
N ILE A 80 -3.62 -1.93 -16.70
CA ILE A 80 -2.43 -2.18 -15.90
C ILE A 80 -2.85 -2.66 -14.51
N THR A 81 -2.27 -3.79 -14.06
CA THR A 81 -2.49 -4.28 -12.69
C THR A 81 -1.39 -3.75 -11.80
N TRP A 82 -1.78 -3.02 -10.77
CA TRP A 82 -0.86 -2.48 -9.79
C TRP A 82 -0.67 -3.45 -8.62
N TYR A 83 0.44 -3.29 -7.92
CA TYR A 83 0.75 -4.06 -6.72
C TYR A 83 1.12 -3.07 -5.61
N ILE A 84 0.26 -2.99 -4.59
CA ILE A 84 0.47 -2.09 -3.45
C ILE A 84 0.49 -2.94 -2.19
N LYS A 85 1.60 -2.88 -1.45
CA LYS A 85 1.79 -3.66 -0.23
C LYS A 85 2.14 -2.71 0.90
N CYS A 86 1.35 -2.75 1.97
CA CYS A 86 1.49 -1.81 3.08
C CYS A 86 0.97 -2.40 4.38
N TYR A 87 1.31 -1.75 5.48
CA TYR A 87 0.79 -2.12 6.80
C TYR A 87 0.58 -0.87 7.65
N LEU A 88 -0.23 -1.02 8.69
CA LEU A 88 -0.60 0.08 9.58
C LEU A 88 0.09 -0.09 10.93
N ILE A 89 0.84 0.92 11.35
CA ILE A 89 1.35 1.05 12.72
C ILE A 89 0.99 2.47 13.15
N GLU A 90 0.05 2.60 14.07
CA GLU A 90 -0.43 3.89 14.50
C GLU A 90 0.71 4.84 14.86
N PRO A 91 0.70 6.09 14.42
CA PRO A 91 -0.37 6.75 13.64
C PRO A 91 -0.18 6.66 12.12
N ASP A 92 0.76 5.88 11.63
CA ASP A 92 1.21 5.92 10.24
C ASP A 92 0.79 4.71 9.41
N ILE A 93 0.81 4.90 8.10
CA ILE A 93 0.80 3.81 7.13
C ILE A 93 2.23 3.62 6.59
N TRP A 94 2.68 2.36 6.52
CA TRP A 94 4.00 1.99 6.02
C TRP A 94 3.88 1.27 4.70
N PHE A 95 4.56 1.77 3.68
CA PHE A 95 4.57 1.13 2.36
C PHE A 95 5.80 0.25 2.17
N ILE A 96 5.59 -0.95 1.68
CA ILE A 96 6.64 -1.89 1.29
C ILE A 96 6.83 -1.84 -0.21
N SER A 97 5.73 -1.82 -0.97
CA SER A 97 5.75 -1.85 -2.43
C SER A 97 4.63 -1.01 -3.01
N VAL A 98 4.91 -0.27 -4.07
CA VAL A 98 3.93 0.41 -4.91
C VAL A 98 4.49 0.35 -6.34
N HIS A 99 3.98 -0.57 -7.17
CA HIS A 99 4.49 -0.73 -8.53
C HIS A 99 3.47 -1.43 -9.43
N HIS A 100 3.83 -1.55 -10.67
CA HIS A 100 3.03 -2.29 -11.67
C HIS A 100 3.91 -3.13 -12.57
#